data_57108b597b7d895cfc1d1d96a82b8a04
#
_entry.id   57108b597b7d895cfc1d1d96a82b8a04
#
_cell.length_a   1.000
_cell.length_b   1.000
_cell.length_c   1.000
_cell.angle_alpha   90.00
_cell.angle_beta   90.00
_cell.angle_gamma   90.00
#
_symmetry.space_group_name_H-M   'P 1'
#
loop_
_entity.id
_entity.type
_entity.pdbx_description
1 polymer ?
#
loop_
_entity_poly.entity_id
_entity_poly.type
_entity_poly.pdbx_seq_one_letter_code
_entity_poly.pdbx_strand_id
1 'polypeptide(L)'
;MTGAKTENAARELRQALVAACRELTRRDLTYGTSGNVSVRRDAESFFISPTGTVYEEIEEADVPLLRFDGRWFGRRRPSSEWRFHRDLLRARADVGAIVHTHSRYATALACTGRGIPAFHYMVAVTGDIEIRCAPYHTFGSQELSDAVLATIRGSNACLLGNHGVIAMGADLAAALTLAGEVENLAQQYTAALALGDVRMLDAAEMWKVAEKFRTYGKPDAVDADLSHGGDAA
;
A
#
# COMPACT_ATOMS: atom_id res chain seq x y z
N MET A 1 5.65 -23.05 -26.37
CA MET A 1 5.58 -23.31 -24.92
C MET A 1 5.72 -22.07 -24.04
N THR A 2 6.31 -20.97 -24.49
CA THR A 2 6.46 -19.69 -23.75
C THR A 2 5.15 -18.92 -23.56
N GLY A 3 4.27 -18.88 -24.58
CA GLY A 3 3.03 -18.11 -24.49
C GLY A 3 2.02 -18.62 -23.45
N ALA A 4 1.88 -19.94 -23.32
CA ALA A 4 0.94 -20.55 -22.34
C ALA A 4 1.39 -20.34 -20.87
N LYS A 5 2.71 -20.38 -20.62
CA LYS A 5 3.26 -20.07 -19.27
C LYS A 5 3.05 -18.60 -18.89
N THR A 6 3.24 -17.69 -19.83
CA THR A 6 3.03 -16.24 -19.63
C THR A 6 1.56 -15.91 -19.36
N GLU A 7 0.64 -16.56 -20.07
CA GLU A 7 -0.80 -16.37 -19.86
C GLU A 7 -1.26 -16.95 -18.50
N ASN A 8 -0.73 -18.09 -18.10
CA ASN A 8 -1.03 -18.67 -16.78
C ASN A 8 -0.56 -17.75 -15.64
N ALA A 9 0.66 -17.24 -15.72
CA ALA A 9 1.18 -16.27 -14.74
C ALA A 9 0.34 -14.98 -14.68
N ALA A 10 -0.10 -14.47 -15.82
CA ALA A 10 -1.00 -13.31 -15.88
C ALA A 10 -2.36 -13.60 -15.24
N ARG A 11 -2.88 -14.80 -15.42
CA ARG A 11 -4.12 -15.25 -14.79
C ARG A 11 -3.98 -15.34 -13.27
N GLU A 12 -2.90 -15.93 -12.78
CA GLU A 12 -2.62 -16.02 -11.33
C GLU A 12 -2.54 -14.64 -10.69
N LEU A 13 -1.89 -13.66 -11.34
CA LEU A 13 -1.83 -12.28 -10.84
C LEU A 13 -3.22 -11.62 -10.79
N ARG A 14 -4.08 -11.83 -11.79
CA ARG A 14 -5.47 -11.31 -11.77
C ARG A 14 -6.28 -11.94 -10.64
N GLN A 15 -6.16 -13.24 -10.43
CA GLN A 15 -6.83 -13.96 -9.34
C GLN A 15 -6.36 -13.45 -7.97
N ALA A 16 -5.05 -13.25 -7.79
CA ALA A 16 -4.48 -12.69 -6.58
C ALA A 16 -4.97 -11.26 -6.33
N LEU A 17 -5.07 -10.42 -7.38
CA LEU A 17 -5.60 -9.06 -7.26
C LEU A 17 -7.08 -9.08 -6.84
N VAL A 18 -7.91 -9.94 -7.42
CA VAL A 18 -9.33 -10.10 -7.02
C VAL A 18 -9.42 -10.51 -5.55
N ALA A 19 -8.60 -11.48 -5.12
CA ALA A 19 -8.55 -11.89 -3.73
C ALA A 19 -8.15 -10.73 -2.80
N ALA A 20 -7.16 -9.92 -3.20
CA ALA A 20 -6.74 -8.73 -2.47
C ALA A 20 -7.85 -7.68 -2.34
N CYS A 21 -8.61 -7.43 -3.42
CA CYS A 21 -9.77 -6.53 -3.38
C CYS A 21 -10.83 -7.00 -2.36
N ARG A 22 -11.18 -8.28 -2.38
CA ARG A 22 -12.14 -8.87 -1.42
C ARG A 22 -11.62 -8.81 0.02
N GLU A 23 -10.31 -8.98 0.20
CA GLU A 23 -9.67 -8.88 1.51
C GLU A 23 -9.76 -7.46 2.10
N LEU A 24 -9.74 -6.40 1.27
CA LEU A 24 -9.95 -5.03 1.73
C LEU A 24 -11.34 -4.87 2.38
N THR A 25 -12.39 -5.40 1.76
CA THR A 25 -13.74 -5.38 2.33
C THR A 25 -13.80 -6.20 3.62
N ARG A 26 -13.22 -7.41 3.62
CA ARG A 26 -13.21 -8.30 4.79
C ARG A 26 -12.50 -7.68 6.00
N ARG A 27 -11.45 -6.89 5.78
CA ARG A 27 -10.70 -6.17 6.83
C ARG A 27 -11.29 -4.80 7.18
N ASP A 28 -12.44 -4.42 6.60
CA ASP A 28 -13.06 -3.10 6.80
C ASP A 28 -12.13 -1.92 6.43
N LEU A 29 -11.22 -2.14 5.45
CA LEU A 29 -10.30 -1.12 4.94
C LEU A 29 -10.90 -0.28 3.82
N THR A 30 -12.05 -0.70 3.28
CA THR A 30 -12.79 0.04 2.25
C THR A 30 -14.28 -0.21 2.40
N TYR A 31 -15.08 0.68 1.78
CA TYR A 31 -16.54 0.58 1.78
C TYR A 31 -17.09 0.84 0.37
N GLY A 32 -18.06 0.04 -0.03
CA GLY A 32 -18.71 0.15 -1.34
C GLY A 32 -17.75 -0.11 -2.50
N THR A 33 -17.59 0.86 -3.39
CA THR A 33 -16.70 0.78 -4.57
C THR A 33 -15.45 1.64 -4.43
N SER A 34 -15.16 2.14 -3.21
CA SER A 34 -14.01 3.00 -2.96
C SER A 34 -12.72 2.18 -2.80
N GLY A 35 -11.58 2.86 -3.03
CA GLY A 35 -10.27 2.22 -3.02
C GLY A 35 -9.96 1.48 -4.33
N ASN A 36 -8.73 1.03 -4.48
CA ASN A 36 -8.26 0.26 -5.63
C ASN A 36 -6.93 -0.43 -5.36
N VAL A 37 -6.67 -1.48 -6.12
CA VAL A 37 -5.49 -2.33 -5.98
C VAL A 37 -4.84 -2.49 -7.34
N SER A 38 -3.50 -2.44 -7.38
CA SER A 38 -2.74 -2.79 -8.57
C SER A 38 -1.59 -3.74 -8.27
N VAL A 39 -1.20 -4.52 -9.28
CA VAL A 39 -0.04 -5.41 -9.21
C VAL A 39 0.74 -5.33 -10.52
N ARG A 40 2.05 -5.16 -10.40
CA ARG A 40 2.98 -5.14 -11.53
C ARG A 40 2.95 -6.48 -12.24
N ARG A 41 2.77 -6.47 -13.55
CA ARG A 41 2.88 -7.65 -14.39
C ARG A 41 4.31 -7.83 -14.91
N ASP A 42 4.89 -6.75 -15.43
CA ASP A 42 6.22 -6.71 -16.04
C ASP A 42 6.80 -5.29 -16.04
N ALA A 43 7.89 -5.08 -16.77
CA ALA A 43 8.53 -3.77 -16.88
C ALA A 43 7.70 -2.70 -17.61
N GLU A 44 6.62 -3.11 -18.33
CA GLU A 44 5.84 -2.20 -19.18
C GLU A 44 4.36 -2.09 -18.77
N SER A 45 3.90 -2.96 -17.85
CA SER A 45 2.47 -3.09 -17.57
C SER A 45 2.16 -3.56 -16.15
N PHE A 46 0.92 -3.33 -15.74
CA PHE A 46 0.37 -3.75 -14.46
C PHE A 46 -1.13 -4.06 -14.60
N PHE A 47 -1.65 -4.90 -13.71
CA PHE A 47 -3.07 -5.09 -13.53
C PHE A 47 -3.59 -4.12 -12.47
N ILE A 48 -4.84 -3.68 -12.61
CA ILE A 48 -5.50 -2.78 -11.64
C ILE A 48 -6.97 -3.17 -11.51
N SER A 49 -7.57 -2.95 -10.35
CA SER A 49 -9.00 -3.17 -10.15
C SER A 49 -9.84 -2.28 -11.07
N PRO A 50 -10.98 -2.78 -11.57
CA PRO A 50 -11.88 -2.01 -12.43
C PRO A 50 -12.56 -0.89 -11.65
N THR A 51 -12.93 0.20 -12.35
CA THR A 51 -13.66 1.33 -11.76
C THR A 51 -15.10 0.96 -11.40
N GLY A 52 -15.60 1.48 -10.26
CA GLY A 52 -17.01 1.45 -9.90
C GLY A 52 -17.62 0.05 -9.71
N THR A 53 -16.81 -0.95 -9.36
CA THR A 53 -17.27 -2.33 -9.18
C THR A 53 -17.16 -2.74 -7.71
N VAL A 54 -18.21 -3.35 -7.18
CA VAL A 54 -18.21 -3.96 -5.84
C VAL A 54 -17.23 -5.13 -5.84
N TYR A 55 -16.35 -5.19 -4.85
CA TYR A 55 -15.24 -6.13 -4.84
C TYR A 55 -15.66 -7.60 -4.76
N GLU A 56 -16.78 -7.91 -4.14
CA GLU A 56 -17.36 -9.24 -4.08
C GLU A 56 -17.78 -9.76 -5.46
N GLU A 57 -18.12 -8.85 -6.39
CA GLU A 57 -18.63 -9.17 -7.73
C GLU A 57 -17.51 -9.19 -8.79
N ILE A 58 -16.29 -8.76 -8.47
CA ILE A 58 -15.18 -8.74 -9.43
C ILE A 58 -14.78 -10.18 -9.78
N GLU A 59 -14.78 -10.48 -11.07
CA GLU A 59 -14.20 -11.69 -11.64
C GLU A 59 -12.80 -11.43 -12.21
N GLU A 60 -12.02 -12.48 -12.39
CA GLU A 60 -10.69 -12.39 -13.01
C GLU A 60 -10.72 -11.68 -14.37
N ALA A 61 -11.72 -11.97 -15.21
CA ALA A 61 -11.89 -11.37 -16.52
C ALA A 61 -12.22 -9.87 -16.50
N ASP A 62 -12.64 -9.33 -15.34
CA ASP A 62 -12.92 -7.91 -15.16
C ASP A 62 -11.67 -7.07 -14.92
N VAL A 63 -10.56 -7.71 -14.52
CA VAL A 63 -9.31 -7.03 -14.17
C VAL A 63 -8.60 -6.55 -15.44
N PRO A 64 -8.56 -5.24 -15.72
CA PRO A 64 -7.88 -4.71 -16.89
C PRO A 64 -6.36 -4.74 -16.75
N LEU A 65 -5.68 -4.89 -17.87
CA LEU A 65 -4.27 -4.62 -18.04
C LEU A 65 -4.08 -3.16 -18.43
N LEU A 66 -3.20 -2.46 -17.73
CA LEU A 66 -2.79 -1.11 -18.07
C LEU A 66 -1.31 -1.05 -18.39
N ARG A 67 -0.94 -0.40 -19.49
CA ARG A 67 0.46 -0.15 -19.85
C ARG A 67 0.91 1.19 -19.27
N PHE A 68 2.21 1.32 -19.04
CA PHE A 68 2.77 2.59 -18.55
C PHE A 68 2.65 3.76 -19.54
N ASP A 69 2.34 3.49 -20.82
CA ASP A 69 2.01 4.52 -21.81
C ASP A 69 0.54 5.00 -21.74
N GLY A 70 -0.27 4.42 -20.85
CA GLY A 70 -1.67 4.78 -20.61
C GLY A 70 -2.69 3.96 -21.44
N ARG A 71 -2.24 3.10 -22.34
CA ARG A 71 -3.14 2.17 -23.06
C ARG A 71 -3.59 1.06 -22.12
N TRP A 72 -4.86 0.70 -22.21
CA TRP A 72 -5.42 -0.38 -21.39
C TRP A 72 -6.16 -1.41 -22.26
N PHE A 73 -6.29 -2.64 -21.71
CA PHE A 73 -6.91 -3.79 -22.35
C PHE A 73 -7.73 -4.54 -21.32
N GLY A 74 -8.92 -4.98 -21.69
CA GLY A 74 -9.79 -5.75 -20.81
C GLY A 74 -11.27 -5.49 -21.06
N ARG A 75 -12.11 -6.19 -20.30
CA ARG A 75 -13.57 -6.09 -20.40
C ARG A 75 -14.11 -4.86 -19.70
N ARG A 76 -13.49 -4.44 -18.57
CA ARG A 76 -13.89 -3.27 -17.80
C ARG A 76 -12.80 -2.20 -17.80
N ARG A 77 -13.22 -0.96 -17.61
CA ARG A 77 -12.29 0.18 -17.50
C ARG A 77 -11.45 0.06 -16.22
N PRO A 78 -10.17 0.44 -16.24
CA PRO A 78 -9.34 0.55 -15.05
C PRO A 78 -9.92 1.57 -14.07
N SER A 79 -9.54 1.48 -12.80
CA SER A 79 -9.83 2.50 -11.79
C SER A 79 -9.56 3.90 -12.33
N SER A 80 -10.42 4.86 -12.02
CA SER A 80 -10.23 6.28 -12.38
C SER A 80 -8.93 6.85 -11.81
N GLU A 81 -8.37 6.25 -10.78
CA GLU A 81 -7.18 6.69 -10.06
C GLU A 81 -5.88 6.03 -10.54
N TRP A 82 -5.90 5.38 -11.69
CA TRP A 82 -4.77 4.66 -12.27
C TRP A 82 -3.46 5.48 -12.39
N ARG A 83 -3.54 6.82 -12.38
CA ARG A 83 -2.37 7.68 -12.60
C ARG A 83 -1.33 7.53 -11.50
N PHE A 84 -1.70 7.65 -10.23
CA PHE A 84 -0.73 7.47 -9.15
C PHE A 84 -0.21 6.03 -9.06
N HIS A 85 -1.02 5.01 -9.39
CA HIS A 85 -0.51 3.63 -9.49
C HIS A 85 0.56 3.51 -10.56
N ARG A 86 0.29 4.04 -11.76
CA ARG A 86 1.24 4.06 -12.87
C ARG A 86 2.54 4.76 -12.48
N ASP A 87 2.42 5.94 -11.92
CA ASP A 87 3.58 6.82 -11.69
C ASP A 87 4.43 6.32 -10.53
N LEU A 88 3.81 5.78 -9.47
CA LEU A 88 4.51 5.11 -8.37
C LEU A 88 5.23 3.84 -8.86
N LEU A 89 4.55 2.97 -9.61
CA LEU A 89 5.17 1.77 -10.17
C LEU A 89 6.32 2.10 -11.14
N ARG A 90 6.24 3.19 -11.87
CA ARG A 90 7.35 3.65 -12.74
C ARG A 90 8.52 4.20 -11.93
N ALA A 91 8.25 4.95 -10.86
CA ALA A 91 9.27 5.58 -10.04
C ALA A 91 10.00 4.58 -9.10
N ARG A 92 9.33 3.47 -8.73
CA ARG A 92 9.79 2.50 -7.73
C ARG A 92 9.81 1.09 -8.32
N ALA A 93 10.98 0.66 -8.82
CA ALA A 93 11.16 -0.67 -9.39
C ALA A 93 11.06 -1.80 -8.35
N ASP A 94 11.30 -1.49 -7.08
CA ASP A 94 11.17 -2.38 -5.92
C ASP A 94 9.71 -2.60 -5.49
N VAL A 95 8.77 -1.78 -5.98
CA VAL A 95 7.34 -1.91 -5.69
C VAL A 95 6.68 -2.82 -6.72
N GLY A 96 6.06 -3.91 -6.24
CA GLY A 96 5.30 -4.86 -7.05
C GLY A 96 3.78 -4.66 -6.96
N ALA A 97 3.27 -4.06 -5.87
CA ALA A 97 1.85 -3.84 -5.68
C ALA A 97 1.55 -2.54 -4.92
N ILE A 98 0.37 -1.99 -5.18
CA ILE A 98 -0.15 -0.79 -4.51
C ILE A 98 -1.58 -1.03 -4.09
N VAL A 99 -1.88 -0.67 -2.86
CA VAL A 99 -3.22 -0.66 -2.26
C VAL A 99 -3.57 0.77 -1.90
N HIS A 100 -4.72 1.23 -2.39
CA HIS A 100 -5.36 2.48 -1.99
C HIS A 100 -6.67 2.17 -1.27
N THR A 101 -6.87 2.79 -0.12
CA THR A 101 -8.06 2.59 0.73
C THR A 101 -8.64 3.90 1.22
N HIS A 102 -9.92 3.86 1.60
CA HIS A 102 -10.59 4.92 2.37
C HIS A 102 -10.89 4.42 3.79
N SER A 103 -9.90 3.79 4.42
CA SER A 103 -10.02 3.26 5.77
C SER A 103 -10.28 4.38 6.78
N ARG A 104 -11.05 4.09 7.83
CA ARG A 104 -11.76 5.10 8.64
C ARG A 104 -10.83 6.08 9.36
N TYR A 105 -9.85 5.56 10.09
CA TYR A 105 -9.00 6.40 10.93
C TYR A 105 -7.91 7.12 10.12
N ALA A 106 -7.32 6.43 9.15
CA ALA A 106 -6.35 7.06 8.26
C ALA A 106 -7.00 8.18 7.44
N THR A 107 -8.23 7.95 6.91
CA THR A 107 -8.99 8.99 6.20
C THR A 107 -9.38 10.14 7.13
N ALA A 108 -9.79 9.86 8.37
CA ALA A 108 -10.13 10.91 9.33
C ALA A 108 -8.94 11.83 9.63
N LEU A 109 -7.73 11.27 9.82
CA LEU A 109 -6.50 12.05 9.97
C LEU A 109 -6.20 12.85 8.69
N ALA A 110 -6.32 12.21 7.52
CA ALA A 110 -6.12 12.87 6.23
C ALA A 110 -7.07 14.06 6.02
N CYS A 111 -8.32 13.97 6.50
CA CYS A 111 -9.28 15.08 6.46
C CYS A 111 -8.87 16.27 7.34
N THR A 112 -7.97 16.08 8.30
CA THR A 112 -7.39 17.18 9.09
C THR A 112 -6.07 17.72 8.52
N GLY A 113 -5.62 17.17 7.38
CA GLY A 113 -4.31 17.48 6.78
C GLY A 113 -3.12 16.96 7.60
N ARG A 114 -3.37 16.08 8.58
CA ARG A 114 -2.32 15.55 9.46
C ARG A 114 -1.78 14.23 8.92
N GLY A 115 -0.44 14.07 8.99
CA GLY A 115 0.22 12.79 8.89
C GLY A 115 0.22 12.04 10.22
N ILE A 116 0.91 10.91 10.27
CA ILE A 116 1.14 10.13 11.50
C ILE A 116 2.62 10.28 11.86
N PRO A 117 2.95 11.02 12.93
CA PRO A 117 4.32 11.23 13.37
C PRO A 117 4.89 10.03 14.12
N ALA A 118 6.11 10.13 14.58
CA ALA A 118 6.84 9.12 15.35
C ALA A 118 6.26 8.88 16.76
N PHE A 119 4.93 8.73 16.91
CA PHE A 119 4.28 8.45 18.20
C PHE A 119 4.45 7.01 18.64
N HIS A 120 4.71 6.10 17.71
CA HIS A 120 4.87 4.67 17.92
C HIS A 120 5.98 4.14 17.00
N TYR A 121 6.81 3.23 17.50
CA TYR A 121 7.94 2.69 16.75
C TYR A 121 7.53 1.98 15.43
N MET A 122 6.33 1.41 15.38
CA MET A 122 5.79 0.75 14.20
C MET A 122 5.59 1.68 13.00
N VAL A 123 5.58 3.01 13.18
CA VAL A 123 5.56 3.95 12.05
C VAL A 123 6.73 3.67 11.10
N ALA A 124 7.87 3.22 11.61
CA ALA A 124 9.06 2.89 10.84
C ALA A 124 8.89 1.67 9.89
N VAL A 125 7.81 0.89 10.00
CA VAL A 125 7.51 -0.21 9.04
C VAL A 125 7.29 0.30 7.61
N THR A 126 6.93 1.58 7.46
CA THR A 126 6.79 2.24 6.17
C THR A 126 8.13 2.50 5.46
N GLY A 127 9.25 2.31 6.16
CA GLY A 127 10.59 2.67 5.69
C GLY A 127 10.98 4.13 5.97
N ASP A 128 10.13 4.87 6.70
CA ASP A 128 10.35 6.26 7.10
C ASP A 128 10.01 6.45 8.59
N ILE A 129 10.30 7.62 9.15
CA ILE A 129 10.04 7.96 10.56
C ILE A 129 8.68 8.63 10.78
N GLU A 130 7.94 8.87 9.71
CA GLU A 130 6.59 9.44 9.72
C GLU A 130 5.79 8.96 8.50
N ILE A 131 4.46 9.01 8.58
CA ILE A 131 3.57 8.82 7.44
C ILE A 131 3.01 10.20 7.08
N ARG A 132 3.49 10.78 5.97
CA ARG A 132 3.10 12.12 5.54
C ARG A 132 1.71 12.14 4.94
N CYS A 133 1.08 13.31 4.94
CA CYS A 133 -0.18 13.57 4.26
C CYS A 133 0.07 14.44 3.03
N ALA A 134 -0.27 13.94 1.85
CA ALA A 134 -0.24 14.70 0.61
C ALA A 134 -1.35 15.76 0.60
N PRO A 135 -1.13 16.93 -0.01
CA PRO A 135 -2.19 17.92 -0.18
C PRO A 135 -3.33 17.37 -1.03
N TYR A 136 -4.54 17.90 -0.78
CA TYR A 136 -5.72 17.51 -1.54
C TYR A 136 -5.62 17.93 -3.00
N HIS A 137 -5.95 16.98 -3.88
CA HIS A 137 -6.25 17.21 -5.30
C HIS A 137 -7.43 16.33 -5.71
N THR A 138 -8.12 16.72 -6.77
CA THR A 138 -9.26 15.94 -7.27
C THR A 138 -8.85 14.51 -7.63
N PHE A 139 -9.64 13.52 -7.21
CA PHE A 139 -9.36 12.11 -7.50
C PHE A 139 -9.17 11.86 -8.99
N GLY A 140 -8.26 10.97 -9.34
CA GLY A 140 -7.95 10.58 -10.72
C GLY A 140 -7.18 11.63 -11.54
N SER A 141 -6.87 12.81 -10.97
CA SER A 141 -6.09 13.85 -11.66
C SER A 141 -4.59 13.54 -11.70
N GLN A 142 -3.86 14.18 -12.60
CA GLN A 142 -2.39 14.09 -12.63
C GLN A 142 -1.79 14.85 -11.46
N GLU A 143 -2.40 15.96 -11.05
CA GLU A 143 -1.99 16.76 -9.90
C GLU A 143 -1.99 15.94 -8.61
N LEU A 144 -2.99 15.05 -8.41
CA LEU A 144 -2.99 14.11 -7.29
C LEU A 144 -1.80 13.15 -7.39
N SER A 145 -1.54 12.59 -8.57
CA SER A 145 -0.41 11.68 -8.78
C SER A 145 0.92 12.35 -8.46
N ASP A 146 1.12 13.58 -8.92
CA ASP A 146 2.33 14.36 -8.70
C ASP A 146 2.52 14.70 -7.21
N ALA A 147 1.44 15.08 -6.52
CA ALA A 147 1.45 15.34 -5.08
C ALA A 147 1.80 14.08 -4.27
N VAL A 148 1.26 12.93 -4.66
CA VAL A 148 1.59 11.63 -4.06
C VAL A 148 3.07 11.32 -4.22
N LEU A 149 3.61 11.40 -5.43
CA LEU A 149 5.03 11.17 -5.71
C LEU A 149 5.93 12.09 -4.90
N ALA A 150 5.57 13.37 -4.79
CA ALA A 150 6.33 14.35 -4.01
C ALA A 150 6.31 14.05 -2.50
N THR A 151 5.19 13.49 -1.99
CA THR A 151 4.99 13.25 -0.56
C THR A 151 5.61 11.94 -0.08
N ILE A 152 5.47 10.85 -0.87
CA ILE A 152 5.80 9.49 -0.45
C ILE A 152 7.31 9.20 -0.41
N ARG A 153 8.15 10.12 -0.80
CA ARG A 153 9.61 9.97 -0.93
C ARG A 153 10.22 9.11 0.17
N GLY A 154 10.82 7.98 -0.21
CA GLY A 154 11.51 7.04 0.71
C GLY A 154 10.56 6.17 1.54
N SER A 155 9.30 6.54 1.66
CA SER A 155 8.27 5.78 2.38
C SER A 155 7.53 4.79 1.46
N ASN A 156 6.90 3.79 2.05
CA ASN A 156 5.99 2.88 1.37
C ASN A 156 4.51 3.20 1.64
N ALA A 157 4.22 4.28 2.38
CA ALA A 157 2.84 4.72 2.62
C ALA A 157 2.76 6.25 2.74
N CYS A 158 1.61 6.81 2.35
CA CYS A 158 1.24 8.19 2.66
C CYS A 158 -0.28 8.31 2.77
N LEU A 159 -0.73 9.30 3.55
CA LEU A 159 -2.12 9.75 3.56
C LEU A 159 -2.36 10.72 2.40
N LEU A 160 -3.60 10.78 1.94
CA LEU A 160 -4.06 11.70 0.90
C LEU A 160 -5.06 12.66 1.54
N GLY A 161 -4.76 13.95 1.58
CA GLY A 161 -5.61 14.98 2.19
C GLY A 161 -7.06 14.89 1.74
N ASN A 162 -8.01 14.81 2.69
CA ASN A 162 -9.46 14.69 2.44
C ASN A 162 -9.86 13.53 1.52
N HIS A 163 -9.09 12.41 1.51
CA HIS A 163 -9.30 11.35 0.55
C HIS A 163 -9.10 9.95 1.17
N GLY A 164 -7.87 9.58 1.52
CA GLY A 164 -7.59 8.22 2.00
C GLY A 164 -6.11 7.96 2.20
N VAL A 165 -5.67 6.74 1.88
CA VAL A 165 -4.29 6.29 2.09
C VAL A 165 -3.79 5.44 0.93
N ILE A 166 -2.49 5.53 0.65
CA ILE A 166 -1.75 4.64 -0.26
C ILE A 166 -0.76 3.83 0.58
N ALA A 167 -0.70 2.53 0.30
CA ALA A 167 0.32 1.61 0.81
C ALA A 167 0.93 0.81 -0.35
N MET A 168 2.24 0.66 -0.36
CA MET A 168 3.01 -0.04 -1.39
C MET A 168 3.75 -1.23 -0.80
N GLY A 169 3.97 -2.27 -1.60
CA GLY A 169 4.75 -3.43 -1.20
C GLY A 169 5.44 -4.11 -2.38
N ALA A 170 6.37 -5.00 -2.09
CA ALA A 170 7.02 -5.83 -3.09
C ALA A 170 6.02 -6.77 -3.80
N ASP A 171 4.92 -7.09 -3.13
CA ASP A 171 3.81 -7.89 -3.63
C ASP A 171 2.48 -7.46 -2.99
N LEU A 172 1.37 -8.10 -3.40
CA LEU A 172 0.03 -7.82 -2.88
C LEU A 172 -0.10 -8.09 -1.38
N ALA A 173 0.55 -9.11 -0.86
CA ALA A 173 0.48 -9.46 0.56
C ALA A 173 1.15 -8.39 1.42
N ALA A 174 2.34 -7.93 1.00
CA ALA A 174 3.06 -6.86 1.67
C ALA A 174 2.28 -5.53 1.64
N ALA A 175 1.72 -5.15 0.48
CA ALA A 175 0.95 -3.92 0.34
C ALA A 175 -0.34 -3.95 1.19
N LEU A 176 -1.07 -5.09 1.23
CA LEU A 176 -2.25 -5.28 2.08
C LEU A 176 -1.91 -5.24 3.57
N THR A 177 -0.82 -5.86 3.96
CA THR A 177 -0.35 -5.85 5.36
C THR A 177 -0.04 -4.43 5.78
N LEU A 178 0.69 -3.68 4.95
CA LEU A 178 1.03 -2.30 5.24
C LEU A 178 -0.21 -1.39 5.29
N ALA A 179 -1.19 -1.58 4.39
CA ALA A 179 -2.45 -0.82 4.44
C ALA A 179 -3.20 -1.03 5.76
N GLY A 180 -3.27 -2.29 6.24
CA GLY A 180 -3.84 -2.60 7.55
C GLY A 180 -3.06 -2.00 8.71
N GLU A 181 -1.73 -2.01 8.65
CA GLU A 181 -0.89 -1.42 9.70
C GLU A 181 -1.02 0.11 9.74
N VAL A 182 -1.11 0.79 8.59
CA VAL A 182 -1.36 2.24 8.57
C VAL A 182 -2.69 2.59 9.23
N GLU A 183 -3.75 1.82 8.96
CA GLU A 183 -5.06 2.02 9.61
C GLU A 183 -4.99 1.77 11.13
N ASN A 184 -4.30 0.70 11.57
CA ASN A 184 -4.06 0.40 12.98
C ASN A 184 -3.30 1.55 13.68
N LEU A 185 -2.23 2.05 13.07
CA LEU A 185 -1.48 3.20 13.57
C LEU A 185 -2.32 4.48 13.60
N ALA A 186 -3.14 4.73 12.60
CA ALA A 186 -4.06 5.87 12.55
C ALA A 186 -5.08 5.80 13.69
N GLN A 187 -5.64 4.62 13.97
CA GLN A 187 -6.55 4.39 15.09
C GLN A 187 -5.88 4.65 16.44
N GLN A 188 -4.69 4.09 16.65
CA GLN A 188 -3.92 4.28 17.88
C GLN A 188 -3.54 5.75 18.09
N TYR A 189 -3.08 6.43 17.02
CA TYR A 189 -2.71 7.84 17.10
C TYR A 189 -3.91 8.74 17.42
N THR A 190 -5.06 8.48 16.79
CA THR A 190 -6.31 9.20 17.08
C THR A 190 -6.73 9.00 18.54
N ALA A 191 -6.65 7.77 19.05
CA ALA A 191 -6.94 7.49 20.46
C ALA A 191 -5.95 8.18 21.42
N ALA A 192 -4.65 8.16 21.09
CA ALA A 192 -3.63 8.84 21.89
C ALA A 192 -3.85 10.36 21.96
N LEU A 193 -4.21 10.98 20.82
CA LEU A 193 -4.56 12.42 20.79
C LEU A 193 -5.76 12.76 21.70
N ALA A 194 -6.72 11.87 21.82
CA ALA A 194 -7.88 12.07 22.70
C ALA A 194 -7.53 11.93 24.20
N LEU A 195 -6.45 11.21 24.52
CA LEU A 195 -5.98 11.03 25.89
C LEU A 195 -5.12 12.20 26.40
N GLY A 196 -4.60 13.04 25.53
CA GLY A 196 -3.80 14.22 25.87
C GLY A 196 -2.47 14.31 25.09
N ASP A 197 -1.42 14.76 25.77
CA ASP A 197 -0.11 14.98 25.15
C ASP A 197 0.54 13.66 24.71
N VAL A 198 0.75 13.52 23.40
CA VAL A 198 1.38 12.34 22.80
C VAL A 198 2.90 12.49 22.87
N ARG A 199 3.58 11.51 23.45
CA ARG A 199 5.05 11.46 23.48
C ARG A 199 5.57 10.95 22.14
N MET A 200 6.51 11.71 21.56
CA MET A 200 7.16 11.33 20.31
C MET A 200 8.51 10.67 20.57
N LEU A 201 8.84 9.68 19.76
CA LEU A 201 10.18 9.12 19.66
C LEU A 201 11.06 10.09 18.85
N ASP A 202 12.33 10.16 19.19
CA ASP A 202 13.26 10.97 18.41
C ASP A 202 13.65 10.28 17.08
N ALA A 203 14.16 11.10 16.14
CA ALA A 203 14.51 10.61 14.82
C ALA A 203 15.62 9.54 14.85
N ALA A 204 16.58 9.65 15.78
CA ALA A 204 17.69 8.69 15.87
C ALA A 204 17.17 7.31 16.29
N GLU A 205 16.24 7.25 17.25
CA GLU A 205 15.62 6.00 17.65
C GLU A 205 14.76 5.41 16.54
N MET A 206 13.99 6.24 15.85
CA MET A 206 13.15 5.77 14.73
C MET A 206 13.99 5.18 13.59
N TRP A 207 15.14 5.76 13.25
CA TRP A 207 16.01 5.20 12.23
C TRP A 207 16.65 3.88 12.66
N LYS A 208 16.98 3.68 13.93
CA LYS A 208 17.41 2.38 14.46
C LYS A 208 16.32 1.32 14.30
N VAL A 209 15.07 1.69 14.57
CA VAL A 209 13.92 0.79 14.38
C VAL A 209 13.72 0.46 12.90
N ALA A 210 13.78 1.47 12.01
CA ALA A 210 13.67 1.24 10.57
C ALA A 210 14.74 0.27 10.04
N GLU A 211 15.98 0.36 10.56
CA GLU A 211 17.04 -0.59 10.21
C GLU A 211 16.73 -2.00 10.70
N LYS A 212 16.21 -2.16 11.93
CA LYS A 212 15.77 -3.47 12.44
C LYS A 212 14.68 -4.11 11.58
N PHE A 213 13.74 -3.34 11.02
CA PHE A 213 12.71 -3.87 10.14
C PHE A 213 13.24 -4.45 8.83
N ARG A 214 14.42 -4.05 8.37
CA ARG A 214 15.04 -4.63 7.15
C ARG A 214 15.35 -6.11 7.31
N THR A 215 15.63 -6.57 8.52
CA THR A 215 15.97 -7.96 8.84
C THR A 215 14.91 -8.69 9.64
N TYR A 216 13.93 -7.97 10.18
CA TYR A 216 12.90 -8.53 11.05
C TYR A 216 12.09 -9.63 10.32
N GLY A 217 11.94 -10.78 11.00
CA GLY A 217 11.20 -11.93 10.47
C GLY A 217 11.88 -12.70 9.35
N LYS A 218 13.13 -12.37 9.00
CA LYS A 218 13.90 -13.16 8.03
C LYS A 218 14.59 -14.32 8.75
N PRO A 219 14.45 -15.58 8.25
CA PRO A 219 15.02 -16.76 8.91
C PRO A 219 16.53 -16.72 9.13
N ASP A 220 17.25 -16.02 8.22
CA ASP A 220 18.71 -15.93 8.22
C ASP A 220 19.24 -14.69 8.96
N ALA A 221 18.36 -13.90 9.61
CA ALA A 221 18.80 -12.77 10.41
C ALA A 221 19.41 -13.26 11.71
N VAL A 222 20.74 -13.20 11.80
CA VAL A 222 21.49 -13.58 13.00
C VAL A 222 21.26 -12.50 14.05
N ASP A 223 20.55 -12.84 15.12
CA ASP A 223 20.57 -12.07 16.36
C ASP A 223 21.83 -12.49 17.14
N ALA A 224 22.78 -11.57 17.33
CA ALA A 224 24.04 -11.84 17.99
C ALA A 224 23.90 -12.35 19.43
N ASP A 225 22.74 -12.09 20.05
CA ASP A 225 22.43 -12.48 21.42
C ASP A 225 21.69 -13.83 21.51
N LEU A 226 21.29 -14.43 20.35
CA LEU A 226 20.65 -15.73 20.30
C LEU A 226 21.58 -16.79 19.71
N SER A 227 21.88 -17.83 20.48
CA SER A 227 22.53 -19.03 19.97
C SER A 227 21.50 -20.13 19.71
N HIS A 228 21.43 -20.66 18.50
CA HIS A 228 20.63 -21.84 18.21
C HIS A 228 21.31 -23.07 18.86
N GLY A 229 20.72 -23.60 19.91
CA GLY A 229 21.04 -24.95 20.40
C GLY A 229 20.52 -25.96 19.39
N GLY A 230 21.44 -26.61 18.65
CA GLY A 230 21.07 -27.58 17.62
C GLY A 230 20.09 -28.63 18.14
N ASP A 231 19.34 -29.24 17.22
CA ASP A 231 18.34 -30.28 17.49
C ASP A 231 18.86 -31.28 18.52
N ALA A 232 18.31 -31.23 19.72
CA ALA A 232 18.48 -32.31 20.69
C ALA A 232 17.70 -33.51 20.16
N ALA A 233 18.44 -34.50 19.68
CA ALA A 233 17.94 -35.78 19.20
C ALA A 233 17.17 -36.55 20.29
#